data_ed603ca096078e0cf36a0450c6103a60
#
_entry.id   ed603ca096078e0cf36a0450c6103a60
#
_cell.length_a   1.000
_cell.length_b   1.000
_cell.length_c   1.000
_cell.angle_alpha   90.00
_cell.angle_beta   90.00
_cell.angle_gamma   90.00
#
_symmetry.space_group_name_H-M   'P 1'
#
loop_
_entity.id
_entity.type
_entity.pdbx_description
1 polymer ?
#
loop_
_entity_poly.entity_id
_entity_poly.type
_entity_poly.pdbx_seq_one_letter_code
_entity_poly.pdbx_strand_id
1 'polypeptide(L)'
;EEIGVPINQDYCDGSQFGVYRVYATQKDGRRCSVANAYLDPVRTRANLTIVTGAQVDNIIIENARATGVIYRQNSAPVQLEATREVIVSAGTIHSPAILMRSGIGPAAHLREHGIDVSVDLPGVGQNLREHNTISVAKLVSIPTMSAQLGPFRMVGHLLNYLLRSKGLLTTPAVQVMAALKSEADLSDPDLILSMLPVAVNFDAKGNAVVEQRASFSFGFHVARPQSRGEIRLRS
;
A
#
# COMPACT_ATOMS: atom_id res chain seq x y z
N GLU A 1 -6.44 -19.23 -21.80
CA GLU A 1 -6.92 -20.55 -22.28
C GLU A 1 -5.82 -21.32 -23.03
N GLU A 2 -5.06 -20.70 -23.94
CA GLU A 2 -4.00 -21.36 -24.71
C GLU A 2 -2.88 -21.99 -23.82
N ILE A 3 -2.65 -21.43 -22.63
CA ILE A 3 -1.65 -21.90 -21.67
C ILE A 3 -2.27 -22.65 -20.48
N GLY A 4 -3.54 -23.01 -20.55
CA GLY A 4 -4.24 -23.77 -19.50
C GLY A 4 -4.57 -22.99 -18.23
N VAL A 5 -4.41 -21.65 -18.23
CA VAL A 5 -4.77 -20.79 -17.10
C VAL A 5 -6.17 -20.22 -17.31
N PRO A 6 -7.13 -20.45 -16.38
CA PRO A 6 -8.49 -19.99 -16.53
C PRO A 6 -8.63 -18.48 -16.36
N ILE A 7 -9.68 -17.90 -16.95
CA ILE A 7 -10.11 -16.56 -16.63
C ILE A 7 -10.92 -16.61 -15.34
N ASN A 8 -10.46 -15.89 -14.31
CA ASN A 8 -11.18 -15.74 -13.06
C ASN A 8 -12.04 -14.47 -13.14
N GLN A 9 -13.35 -14.63 -13.01
CA GLN A 9 -14.30 -13.51 -13.14
C GLN A 9 -14.36 -12.66 -11.85
N ASP A 10 -14.13 -13.29 -10.69
CA ASP A 10 -14.13 -12.62 -9.39
C ASP A 10 -13.10 -13.27 -8.45
N TYR A 11 -11.93 -12.67 -8.36
CA TYR A 11 -10.86 -13.14 -7.45
C TYR A 11 -11.12 -12.82 -5.97
N CYS A 12 -12.26 -12.22 -5.64
CA CYS A 12 -12.70 -11.94 -4.28
C CYS A 12 -13.73 -12.95 -3.75
N ASP A 13 -14.11 -13.96 -4.53
CA ASP A 13 -15.10 -15.00 -4.17
C ASP A 13 -14.53 -16.16 -3.33
N GLY A 14 -13.24 -16.11 -3.01
CA GLY A 14 -12.52 -17.15 -2.28
C GLY A 14 -11.57 -17.98 -3.14
N SER A 15 -11.64 -17.89 -4.47
CA SER A 15 -10.70 -18.51 -5.40
C SER A 15 -9.90 -17.47 -6.14
N GLN A 16 -8.57 -17.49 -5.95
CA GLN A 16 -7.69 -16.53 -6.61
C GLN A 16 -7.02 -17.06 -7.87
N PHE A 17 -7.02 -18.38 -8.11
CA PHE A 17 -6.33 -18.96 -9.24
C PHE A 17 -6.89 -18.47 -10.57
N GLY A 18 -6.01 -18.06 -11.48
CA GLY A 18 -6.38 -17.63 -12.81
C GLY A 18 -5.93 -16.23 -13.19
N VAL A 19 -6.36 -15.76 -14.35
CA VAL A 19 -6.14 -14.42 -14.87
C VAL A 19 -7.39 -13.58 -14.65
N TYR A 20 -7.24 -12.37 -14.11
CA TYR A 20 -8.37 -11.49 -13.78
C TYR A 20 -8.08 -10.02 -14.03
N ARG A 21 -9.14 -9.25 -14.23
CA ARG A 21 -9.07 -7.78 -14.23
C ARG A 21 -8.94 -7.27 -12.81
N VAL A 22 -8.06 -6.29 -12.60
CA VAL A 22 -7.84 -5.71 -11.28
C VAL A 22 -8.95 -4.75 -10.94
N TYR A 23 -9.57 -4.93 -9.78
CA TYR A 23 -10.46 -3.93 -9.20
C TYR A 23 -9.65 -2.74 -8.66
N ALA A 24 -10.12 -1.55 -8.92
CA ALA A 24 -9.50 -0.32 -8.44
C ALA A 24 -10.46 0.44 -7.51
N THR A 25 -9.93 0.97 -6.41
CA THR A 25 -10.67 1.87 -5.53
C THR A 25 -10.82 3.23 -6.20
N GLN A 26 -11.86 3.35 -7.01
CA GLN A 26 -12.19 4.56 -7.75
C GLN A 26 -13.69 4.81 -7.78
N LYS A 27 -14.08 6.07 -7.88
CA LYS A 27 -15.45 6.52 -8.04
C LYS A 27 -15.45 7.67 -9.05
N ASP A 28 -16.36 7.60 -10.02
CA ASP A 28 -16.55 8.64 -11.05
C ASP A 28 -15.23 9.02 -11.78
N GLY A 29 -14.42 7.99 -12.12
CA GLY A 29 -13.14 8.16 -12.80
C GLY A 29 -12.03 8.78 -11.94
N ARG A 30 -12.20 8.90 -10.62
CA ARG A 30 -11.22 9.45 -9.68
C ARG A 30 -10.85 8.42 -8.62
N ARG A 31 -9.62 8.50 -8.13
CA ARG A 31 -9.20 7.69 -6.97
C ARG A 31 -10.13 7.96 -5.79
N CYS A 32 -10.73 6.93 -5.25
CA CYS A 32 -11.56 6.97 -4.06
C CYS A 32 -10.77 6.39 -2.88
N SER A 33 -10.02 7.24 -2.20
CA SER A 33 -9.27 6.83 -1.01
C SER A 33 -10.21 6.57 0.17
N VAL A 34 -9.70 5.96 1.24
CA VAL A 34 -10.43 5.79 2.51
C VAL A 34 -10.94 7.15 3.04
N ALA A 35 -10.16 8.22 2.87
CA ALA A 35 -10.61 9.57 3.24
C ALA A 35 -11.86 9.98 2.44
N ASN A 36 -11.87 9.79 1.12
CA ASN A 36 -13.02 10.15 0.28
C ASN A 36 -14.23 9.24 0.53
N ALA A 37 -14.00 7.95 0.75
CA ALA A 37 -15.08 6.98 0.89
C ALA A 37 -15.75 7.03 2.28
N TYR A 38 -14.98 7.22 3.34
CA TYR A 38 -15.47 7.05 4.71
C TYR A 38 -15.38 8.33 5.55
N LEU A 39 -14.33 9.15 5.36
CA LEU A 39 -14.11 10.32 6.21
C LEU A 39 -14.90 11.55 5.70
N ASP A 40 -14.84 11.86 4.42
CA ASP A 40 -15.49 13.03 3.84
C ASP A 40 -17.02 13.06 4.10
N PRO A 41 -17.76 11.94 3.97
CA PRO A 41 -19.20 11.92 4.24
C PRO A 41 -19.58 12.22 5.69
N VAL A 42 -18.66 12.06 6.62
CA VAL A 42 -18.92 12.21 8.07
C VAL A 42 -18.11 13.35 8.71
N ARG A 43 -17.36 14.10 7.90
CA ARG A 43 -16.43 15.16 8.36
C ARG A 43 -17.11 16.25 9.22
N THR A 44 -18.38 16.49 9.01
CA THR A 44 -19.15 17.51 9.73
C THR A 44 -19.82 17.01 11.02
N ARG A 45 -19.61 15.74 11.39
CA ARG A 45 -20.18 15.21 12.64
C ARG A 45 -19.56 15.89 13.85
N ALA A 46 -20.38 16.34 14.80
CA ALA A 46 -19.93 17.03 16.01
C ALA A 46 -19.06 16.17 16.94
N ASN A 47 -19.19 14.83 16.83
CA ASN A 47 -18.39 13.89 17.60
C ASN A 47 -17.13 13.39 16.87
N LEU A 48 -16.75 14.02 15.76
CA LEU A 48 -15.56 13.69 14.99
C LEU A 48 -14.62 14.89 14.96
N THR A 49 -13.42 14.73 15.51
CA THR A 49 -12.32 15.70 15.39
C THR A 49 -11.21 15.09 14.55
N ILE A 50 -10.76 15.81 13.52
CA ILE A 50 -9.66 15.39 12.63
C ILE A 50 -8.51 16.36 12.84
N VAL A 51 -7.39 15.84 13.29
CA VAL A 51 -6.16 16.61 13.48
C VAL A 51 -5.15 16.17 12.43
N THR A 52 -4.79 17.08 11.52
CA THR A 52 -3.78 16.85 10.48
C THR A 52 -2.46 17.54 10.84
N GLY A 53 -1.36 17.11 10.19
CA GLY A 53 -0.03 17.63 10.53
C GLY A 53 0.42 17.25 11.95
N ALA A 54 -0.16 16.19 12.49
CA ALA A 54 0.10 15.66 13.83
C ALA A 54 0.91 14.37 13.73
N GLN A 55 2.14 14.40 14.21
CA GLN A 55 3.00 13.21 14.29
C GLN A 55 2.92 12.62 15.69
N VAL A 56 2.38 11.42 15.79
CA VAL A 56 2.27 10.71 17.07
C VAL A 56 3.64 10.24 17.54
N ASP A 57 4.03 10.65 18.73
CA ASP A 57 5.27 10.23 19.36
C ASP A 57 5.08 8.90 20.10
N ASN A 58 4.13 8.85 21.03
CA ASN A 58 3.85 7.66 21.85
C ASN A 58 2.43 7.67 22.41
N ILE A 59 2.02 6.51 22.94
CA ILE A 59 0.79 6.30 23.71
C ILE A 59 1.14 6.47 25.20
N ILE A 60 0.26 7.09 25.93
CA ILE A 60 0.37 7.23 27.40
C ILE A 60 -0.19 5.96 28.01
N ILE A 61 0.63 5.26 28.79
CA ILE A 61 0.25 4.03 29.49
C ILE A 61 0.28 4.28 31.01
N GLU A 62 -0.84 4.15 31.66
CA GLU A 62 -0.98 4.29 33.10
C GLU A 62 -1.74 3.08 33.66
N ASN A 63 -1.21 2.45 34.70
CA ASN A 63 -1.83 1.26 35.33
C ASN A 63 -2.22 0.17 34.31
N ALA A 64 -1.30 -0.13 33.34
CA ALA A 64 -1.50 -1.08 32.26
C ALA A 64 -2.67 -0.74 31.30
N ARG A 65 -3.08 0.53 31.24
CA ARG A 65 -4.14 1.02 30.36
C ARG A 65 -3.61 2.15 29.48
N ALA A 66 -4.01 2.17 28.21
CA ALA A 66 -3.79 3.32 27.32
C ALA A 66 -4.78 4.44 27.71
N THR A 67 -4.25 5.55 28.20
CA THR A 67 -5.03 6.71 28.70
C THR A 67 -4.95 7.93 27.77
N GLY A 68 -4.11 7.89 26.74
CA GLY A 68 -3.98 9.00 25.81
C GLY A 68 -2.85 8.80 24.81
N VAL A 69 -2.55 9.87 24.11
CA VAL A 69 -1.44 9.94 23.13
C VAL A 69 -0.69 11.26 23.29
N ILE A 70 0.59 11.24 23.00
CA ILE A 70 1.40 12.44 22.79
C ILE A 70 1.71 12.52 21.28
N TYR A 71 1.42 13.67 20.68
CA TYR A 71 1.77 13.96 19.31
C TYR A 71 2.41 15.34 19.18
N ARG A 72 3.15 15.56 18.11
CA ARG A 72 3.73 16.87 17.76
C ARG A 72 2.90 17.54 16.68
N GLN A 73 2.55 18.79 16.94
CA GLN A 73 1.97 19.65 15.94
C GLN A 73 2.79 20.95 15.91
N ASN A 74 3.28 21.34 14.74
CA ASN A 74 4.21 22.49 14.58
C ASN A 74 5.43 22.39 15.51
N SER A 75 5.99 21.20 15.69
CA SER A 75 7.12 20.87 16.57
C SER A 75 6.83 20.96 18.08
N ALA A 76 5.65 21.40 18.49
CA ALA A 76 5.26 21.43 19.90
C ALA A 76 4.57 20.12 20.31
N PRO A 77 4.89 19.56 21.48
CA PRO A 77 4.19 18.38 22.00
C PRO A 77 2.78 18.76 22.47
N VAL A 78 1.82 17.93 22.13
CA VAL A 78 0.43 18.05 22.54
C VAL A 78 0.00 16.71 23.14
N GLN A 79 -0.60 16.74 24.31
CA GLN A 79 -1.19 15.57 24.96
C GLN A 79 -2.70 15.57 24.70
N LEU A 80 -3.23 14.39 24.34
CA LEU A 80 -4.66 14.16 24.19
C LEU A 80 -5.08 12.92 24.97
N GLU A 81 -6.06 13.08 25.86
CA GLU A 81 -6.60 11.99 26.67
C GLU A 81 -7.61 11.15 25.90
N ALA A 82 -7.63 9.86 26.17
CA ALA A 82 -8.57 8.89 25.64
C ALA A 82 -9.40 8.26 26.78
N THR A 83 -10.71 8.45 26.74
CA THR A 83 -11.60 7.93 27.80
C THR A 83 -11.96 6.45 27.62
N ARG A 84 -11.86 5.93 26.39
CA ARG A 84 -12.21 4.53 26.07
C ARG A 84 -10.99 3.74 25.64
N GLU A 85 -10.43 4.05 24.48
CA GLU A 85 -9.35 3.29 23.86
C GLU A 85 -8.52 4.15 22.92
N VAL A 86 -7.32 3.68 22.60
CA VAL A 86 -6.45 4.23 21.57
C VAL A 86 -6.31 3.19 20.45
N ILE A 87 -6.71 3.55 19.23
CA ILE A 87 -6.61 2.69 18.06
C ILE A 87 -5.38 3.08 17.24
N VAL A 88 -4.42 2.17 17.10
CA VAL A 88 -3.19 2.39 16.33
C VAL A 88 -3.36 1.84 14.92
N SER A 89 -3.41 2.72 13.93
CA SER A 89 -3.54 2.38 12.51
C SER A 89 -2.49 3.08 11.65
N ALA A 90 -1.25 3.15 12.15
CA ALA A 90 -0.16 3.92 11.55
C ALA A 90 0.63 3.13 10.47
N GLY A 91 0.15 1.95 10.09
CA GLY A 91 0.76 1.08 9.06
C GLY A 91 1.89 0.21 9.61
N THR A 92 2.43 -0.61 8.72
CA THR A 92 3.40 -1.68 9.04
C THR A 92 4.65 -1.17 9.76
N ILE A 93 5.14 0.01 9.42
CA ILE A 93 6.38 0.58 9.97
C ILE A 93 6.10 1.40 11.24
N HIS A 94 5.11 2.30 11.17
CA HIS A 94 4.92 3.25 12.28
C HIS A 94 4.12 2.67 13.44
N SER A 95 3.21 1.70 13.23
CA SER A 95 2.47 1.09 14.33
C SER A 95 3.39 0.40 15.34
N PRO A 96 4.30 -0.51 14.96
CA PRO A 96 5.24 -1.08 15.91
C PRO A 96 6.22 -0.04 16.49
N ALA A 97 6.62 0.97 15.71
CA ALA A 97 7.47 2.03 16.22
C ALA A 97 6.79 2.88 17.31
N ILE A 98 5.49 3.19 17.16
CA ILE A 98 4.71 3.87 18.20
C ILE A 98 4.59 2.99 19.44
N LEU A 99 4.28 1.71 19.29
CA LEU A 99 4.19 0.78 20.45
C LEU A 99 5.53 0.70 21.20
N MET A 100 6.65 0.53 20.49
CA MET A 100 7.97 0.46 21.11
C MET A 100 8.32 1.77 21.85
N ARG A 101 8.07 2.94 21.26
CA ARG A 101 8.27 4.24 21.93
C ARG A 101 7.36 4.43 23.15
N SER A 102 6.26 3.68 23.22
CA SER A 102 5.32 3.67 24.36
C SER A 102 5.68 2.64 25.45
N GLY A 103 6.84 1.99 25.33
CA GLY A 103 7.26 0.96 26.28
C GLY A 103 6.63 -0.42 26.03
N ILE A 104 6.01 -0.64 24.86
CA ILE A 104 5.38 -1.92 24.50
C ILE A 104 6.20 -2.58 23.40
N GLY A 105 6.94 -3.63 23.71
CA GLY A 105 7.80 -4.31 22.74
C GLY A 105 8.84 -5.21 23.41
N PRO A 106 9.87 -5.66 22.64
CA PRO A 106 10.93 -6.51 23.17
C PRO A 106 11.72 -5.78 24.26
N ALA A 107 11.62 -6.26 25.52
CA ALA A 107 12.14 -5.57 26.69
C ALA A 107 13.64 -5.24 26.62
N ALA A 108 14.46 -6.16 26.07
CA ALA A 108 15.90 -5.93 25.91
C ALA A 108 16.17 -4.75 24.98
N HIS A 109 15.50 -4.72 23.82
CA HIS A 109 15.63 -3.66 22.83
C HIS A 109 15.15 -2.30 23.35
N LEU A 110 14.05 -2.25 24.11
CA LEU A 110 13.54 -1.01 24.70
C LEU A 110 14.55 -0.44 25.71
N ARG A 111 15.14 -1.29 26.58
CA ARG A 111 16.17 -0.86 27.52
C ARG A 111 17.44 -0.35 26.86
N GLU A 112 17.87 -0.95 25.74
CA GLU A 112 18.99 -0.45 24.92
C GLU A 112 18.79 1.00 24.46
N HIS A 113 17.53 1.43 24.31
CA HIS A 113 17.15 2.78 23.89
C HIS A 113 16.71 3.69 25.04
N GLY A 114 16.91 3.25 26.30
CA GLY A 114 16.52 4.02 27.50
C GLY A 114 15.01 4.17 27.66
N ILE A 115 14.21 3.25 27.09
CA ILE A 115 12.76 3.27 27.17
C ILE A 115 12.32 2.31 28.30
N ASP A 116 11.52 2.85 29.23
CA ASP A 116 10.91 2.06 30.29
C ASP A 116 9.93 1.02 29.72
N VAL A 117 10.02 -0.21 30.20
CA VAL A 117 9.21 -1.32 29.71
C VAL A 117 7.87 -1.34 30.44
N SER A 118 6.82 -0.97 29.73
CA SER A 118 5.42 -1.10 30.20
C SER A 118 4.90 -2.51 30.01
N VAL A 119 5.19 -3.12 28.83
CA VAL A 119 4.80 -4.49 28.49
C VAL A 119 5.91 -5.15 27.68
N ASP A 120 6.44 -6.27 28.15
CA ASP A 120 7.36 -7.09 27.36
C ASP A 120 6.55 -7.88 26.32
N LEU A 121 6.61 -7.46 25.06
CA LEU A 121 5.89 -8.05 23.96
C LEU A 121 6.85 -8.32 22.77
N PRO A 122 7.54 -9.46 22.77
CA PRO A 122 8.61 -9.77 21.81
C PRO A 122 8.16 -9.76 20.34
N GLY A 123 6.87 -9.96 20.06
CA GLY A 123 6.31 -9.97 18.71
C GLY A 123 6.21 -8.59 18.04
N VAL A 124 6.32 -7.50 18.81
CA VAL A 124 6.23 -6.15 18.23
C VAL A 124 7.44 -5.88 17.35
N GLY A 125 7.17 -5.48 16.12
CA GLY A 125 8.18 -5.25 15.08
C GLY A 125 8.66 -6.50 14.36
N GLN A 126 8.26 -7.70 14.79
CA GLN A 126 8.69 -8.95 14.18
C GLN A 126 7.83 -9.35 12.97
N ASN A 127 8.33 -10.32 12.20
CA ASN A 127 7.61 -10.98 11.12
C ASN A 127 7.29 -10.06 9.93
N LEU A 128 8.12 -9.05 9.66
CA LEU A 128 8.00 -8.23 8.46
C LEU A 128 8.15 -9.09 7.21
N ARG A 129 7.24 -8.92 6.26
CA ARG A 129 7.25 -9.57 4.94
C ARG A 129 7.16 -8.52 3.86
N GLU A 130 7.85 -8.77 2.74
CA GLU A 130 7.85 -7.87 1.58
C GLU A 130 7.67 -8.67 0.29
N HIS A 131 6.89 -8.12 -0.63
CA HIS A 131 6.72 -8.66 -1.98
C HIS A 131 7.79 -8.10 -2.92
N ASN A 132 8.96 -8.71 -2.93
CA ASN A 132 10.02 -8.33 -3.87
C ASN A 132 9.58 -8.63 -5.30
N THR A 133 9.39 -7.59 -6.10
CA THR A 133 8.89 -7.70 -7.46
C THR A 133 10.03 -7.61 -8.46
N ILE A 134 10.10 -8.60 -9.35
CA ILE A 134 10.95 -8.56 -10.54
C ILE A 134 10.10 -8.06 -11.70
N SER A 135 10.61 -7.08 -12.46
CA SER A 135 9.90 -6.54 -13.61
C SER A 135 10.63 -6.81 -14.91
N VAL A 136 9.89 -7.23 -15.92
CA VAL A 136 10.37 -7.43 -17.29
C VAL A 136 9.54 -6.58 -18.23
N ALA A 137 10.19 -5.74 -19.01
CA ALA A 137 9.54 -4.91 -20.02
C ALA A 137 9.77 -5.47 -21.43
N LYS A 138 8.78 -5.32 -22.31
CA LYS A 138 8.86 -5.79 -23.69
C LYS A 138 8.21 -4.79 -24.66
N LEU A 139 8.88 -4.53 -25.78
CA LEU A 139 8.31 -3.80 -26.91
C LEU A 139 7.35 -4.74 -27.66
N VAL A 140 6.27 -4.18 -28.18
CA VAL A 140 5.24 -4.92 -28.90
C VAL A 140 4.77 -4.14 -30.12
N SER A 141 4.15 -4.86 -31.08
CA SER A 141 3.59 -4.26 -32.30
C SER A 141 2.15 -3.77 -32.15
N ILE A 142 1.48 -4.17 -31.05
CA ILE A 142 0.10 -3.73 -30.75
C ILE A 142 0.08 -2.39 -30.01
N PRO A 143 -0.93 -1.54 -30.19
CA PRO A 143 -1.06 -0.30 -29.46
C PRO A 143 -1.18 -0.54 -27.95
N THR A 144 -0.37 0.16 -27.16
CA THR A 144 -0.41 0.13 -25.69
C THR A 144 -0.56 1.54 -25.11
N MET A 145 -0.72 1.64 -23.80
CA MET A 145 -0.76 2.95 -23.13
C MET A 145 0.51 3.75 -23.35
N SER A 146 1.69 3.14 -23.36
CA SER A 146 2.97 3.80 -23.62
C SER A 146 2.92 4.68 -24.87
N ALA A 147 2.42 4.15 -25.98
CA ALA A 147 2.32 4.85 -27.24
C ALA A 147 1.29 6.02 -27.24
N GLN A 148 0.51 6.15 -26.17
CA GLN A 148 -0.51 7.19 -26.01
C GLN A 148 -0.10 8.33 -25.07
N LEU A 149 1.03 8.20 -24.39
CA LEU A 149 1.51 9.16 -23.38
C LEU A 149 2.31 10.33 -23.99
N GLY A 150 2.35 10.47 -25.32
CA GLY A 150 3.01 11.62 -25.98
C GLY A 150 2.31 12.95 -25.63
N PRO A 151 3.06 14.08 -25.63
CA PRO A 151 2.59 15.37 -25.13
C PRO A 151 1.32 15.87 -25.82
N PHE A 152 1.21 15.74 -27.13
CA PHE A 152 0.01 16.16 -27.87
C PHE A 152 -1.22 15.30 -27.57
N ARG A 153 -1.04 13.99 -27.42
CA ARG A 153 -2.15 13.09 -27.07
C ARG A 153 -2.60 13.28 -25.63
N MET A 154 -1.68 13.63 -24.75
CA MET A 154 -1.97 13.90 -23.35
C MET A 154 -2.96 15.06 -23.17
N VAL A 155 -2.91 16.09 -24.02
CA VAL A 155 -3.90 17.18 -24.02
C VAL A 155 -5.31 16.64 -24.26
N GLY A 156 -5.47 15.75 -25.25
CA GLY A 156 -6.76 15.10 -25.53
C GLY A 156 -7.27 14.23 -24.39
N HIS A 157 -6.35 13.47 -23.75
CA HIS A 157 -6.69 12.67 -22.57
C HIS A 157 -7.09 13.54 -21.38
N LEU A 158 -6.41 14.67 -21.16
CA LEU A 158 -6.75 15.61 -20.10
C LEU A 158 -8.13 16.25 -20.33
N LEU A 159 -8.41 16.70 -21.56
CA LEU A 159 -9.73 17.25 -21.90
C LEU A 159 -10.85 16.23 -21.71
N ASN A 160 -10.64 14.98 -22.16
CA ASN A 160 -11.61 13.91 -21.97
C ASN A 160 -11.84 13.60 -20.47
N TYR A 161 -10.77 13.62 -19.67
CA TYR A 161 -10.87 13.46 -18.22
C TYR A 161 -11.63 14.60 -17.56
N LEU A 162 -11.29 15.86 -17.88
CA LEU A 162 -11.94 17.04 -17.29
C LEU A 162 -13.41 17.16 -17.65
N LEU A 163 -13.76 16.85 -18.91
CA LEU A 163 -15.14 17.01 -19.41
C LEU A 163 -16.03 15.82 -19.13
N ARG A 164 -15.48 14.61 -19.07
CA ARG A 164 -16.27 13.37 -19.01
C ARG A 164 -15.89 12.43 -17.87
N SER A 165 -14.82 12.70 -17.15
CA SER A 165 -14.24 11.80 -16.13
C SER A 165 -14.02 10.37 -16.66
N LYS A 166 -13.53 10.25 -17.91
CA LYS A 166 -13.31 8.98 -18.62
C LYS A 166 -11.99 8.96 -19.36
N GLY A 167 -11.60 7.76 -19.78
CA GLY A 167 -10.43 7.54 -20.64
C GLY A 167 -9.16 7.16 -19.90
N LEU A 168 -8.03 7.36 -20.56
CA LEU A 168 -6.73 6.86 -20.12
C LEU A 168 -6.36 7.27 -18.69
N LEU A 169 -6.65 8.52 -18.30
CA LEU A 169 -6.32 9.06 -16.98
C LEU A 169 -7.20 8.50 -15.84
N THR A 170 -8.23 7.74 -16.16
CA THR A 170 -9.07 7.04 -15.16
C THR A 170 -8.71 5.57 -15.02
N THR A 171 -7.72 5.09 -15.76
CA THR A 171 -7.35 3.68 -15.82
C THR A 171 -6.25 3.40 -14.80
N PRO A 172 -6.35 2.33 -13.99
CA PRO A 172 -5.29 1.95 -13.07
C PRO A 172 -4.03 1.52 -13.85
N ALA A 173 -2.87 1.70 -13.25
CA ALA A 173 -1.60 1.33 -13.87
C ALA A 173 -1.52 -0.19 -14.13
N VAL A 174 -1.93 -1.00 -13.17
CA VAL A 174 -2.08 -2.45 -13.32
C VAL A 174 -3.51 -2.75 -13.73
N GLN A 175 -3.71 -3.38 -14.88
CA GLN A 175 -5.04 -3.67 -15.42
C GLN A 175 -5.42 -5.13 -15.32
N VAL A 176 -4.44 -6.01 -15.43
CA VAL A 176 -4.61 -7.45 -15.40
C VAL A 176 -3.60 -8.03 -14.44
N MET A 177 -4.04 -8.98 -13.67
CA MET A 177 -3.18 -9.81 -12.82
C MET A 177 -3.47 -11.28 -13.06
N ALA A 178 -2.51 -12.12 -12.71
CA ALA A 178 -2.71 -13.56 -12.63
C ALA A 178 -2.18 -14.06 -11.29
N ALA A 179 -2.97 -14.89 -10.63
CA ALA A 179 -2.52 -15.68 -9.49
C ALA A 179 -2.28 -17.11 -9.97
N LEU A 180 -1.05 -17.54 -9.91
CA LEU A 180 -0.55 -18.78 -10.49
C LEU A 180 0.02 -19.69 -9.40
N LYS A 181 0.09 -20.97 -9.70
CA LYS A 181 0.76 -21.98 -8.89
C LYS A 181 2.11 -22.32 -9.51
N SER A 182 3.19 -22.27 -8.74
CA SER A 182 4.52 -22.68 -9.20
C SER A 182 4.60 -24.18 -9.40
N GLU A 183 3.79 -24.94 -8.65
CA GLU A 183 3.66 -26.41 -8.75
C GLU A 183 2.16 -26.77 -8.81
N ALA A 184 1.81 -27.78 -9.59
CA ALA A 184 0.42 -28.12 -9.88
C ALA A 184 -0.37 -28.62 -8.65
N ASP A 185 0.31 -29.20 -7.68
CA ASP A 185 -0.24 -29.79 -6.46
C ASP A 185 -0.46 -28.80 -5.32
N LEU A 186 -0.03 -27.55 -5.47
CA LEU A 186 -0.34 -26.52 -4.48
C LEU A 186 -1.83 -26.29 -4.33
N SER A 187 -2.31 -26.15 -3.10
CA SER A 187 -3.72 -25.83 -2.84
C SER A 187 -4.08 -24.43 -3.34
N ASP A 188 -3.17 -23.49 -3.14
CA ASP A 188 -3.38 -22.07 -3.42
C ASP A 188 -2.30 -21.50 -4.33
N PRO A 189 -2.59 -20.46 -5.11
CA PRO A 189 -1.58 -19.70 -5.84
C PRO A 189 -0.49 -19.14 -4.94
N ASP A 190 0.74 -19.23 -5.39
CA ASP A 190 1.92 -18.72 -4.69
C ASP A 190 2.71 -17.69 -5.51
N LEU A 191 2.37 -17.52 -6.79
CA LEU A 191 2.94 -16.52 -7.68
C LEU A 191 1.89 -15.51 -8.12
N ILE A 192 2.24 -14.22 -8.07
CA ILE A 192 1.42 -13.14 -8.62
C ILE A 192 2.15 -12.51 -9.79
N LEU A 193 1.47 -12.44 -10.91
CA LEU A 193 1.90 -11.73 -12.11
C LEU A 193 1.01 -10.50 -12.29
N SER A 194 1.61 -9.33 -12.46
CA SER A 194 0.93 -8.07 -12.73
C SER A 194 1.30 -7.55 -14.11
N MET A 195 0.33 -7.17 -14.92
CA MET A 195 0.57 -6.58 -16.24
C MET A 195 0.27 -5.09 -16.23
N LEU A 196 1.25 -4.31 -16.66
CA LEU A 196 1.15 -2.87 -16.90
C LEU A 196 1.27 -2.61 -18.40
N PRO A 197 0.30 -1.95 -19.04
CA PRO A 197 0.35 -1.64 -20.48
C PRO A 197 1.29 -0.45 -20.79
N VAL A 198 2.33 -0.31 -20.00
CA VAL A 198 3.40 0.67 -20.10
C VAL A 198 4.71 0.04 -19.62
N ALA A 199 5.84 0.41 -20.22
CA ALA A 199 7.14 0.09 -19.69
C ALA A 199 7.79 1.33 -19.06
N VAL A 200 8.37 1.14 -17.89
CA VAL A 200 9.13 2.17 -17.18
C VAL A 200 10.58 1.71 -17.10
N ASN A 201 11.47 2.54 -17.60
CA ASN A 201 12.91 2.37 -17.47
C ASN A 201 13.44 3.35 -16.41
N PHE A 202 14.66 3.17 -15.99
CA PHE A 202 15.34 4.12 -15.10
C PHE A 202 16.53 4.72 -15.84
N ASP A 203 16.68 6.04 -15.77
CA ASP A 203 17.84 6.73 -16.32
C ASP A 203 19.09 6.49 -15.45
N ALA A 204 20.23 7.00 -15.90
CA ALA A 204 21.49 6.89 -15.16
C ALA A 204 21.48 7.57 -13.79
N LYS A 205 20.50 8.42 -13.51
CA LYS A 205 20.29 9.11 -12.22
C LYS A 205 19.25 8.41 -11.35
N GLY A 206 18.66 7.30 -11.82
CA GLY A 206 17.62 6.56 -11.12
C GLY A 206 16.21 7.17 -11.27
N ASN A 207 15.98 8.13 -12.17
CA ASN A 207 14.66 8.67 -12.41
C ASN A 207 13.87 7.71 -13.32
N ALA A 208 12.59 7.54 -13.01
CA ALA A 208 11.68 6.76 -13.83
C ALA A 208 11.39 7.45 -15.16
N VAL A 209 11.66 6.77 -16.27
CA VAL A 209 11.41 7.24 -17.65
C VAL A 209 10.45 6.27 -18.31
N VAL A 210 9.32 6.79 -18.79
CA VAL A 210 8.32 5.99 -19.49
C VAL A 210 8.74 5.77 -20.94
N GLU A 211 8.74 4.51 -21.38
CA GLU A 211 8.97 4.14 -22.77
C GLU A 211 7.84 4.69 -23.66
N GLN A 212 8.20 5.42 -24.72
CA GLN A 212 7.23 6.04 -25.62
C GLN A 212 6.76 5.12 -26.75
N ARG A 213 7.52 4.05 -27.02
CA ARG A 213 7.12 3.03 -28.00
C ARG A 213 6.09 2.10 -27.37
N ALA A 214 5.29 1.43 -28.22
CA ALA A 214 4.34 0.45 -27.75
C ALA A 214 5.05 -0.66 -26.94
N SER A 215 4.70 -0.76 -25.67
CA SER A 215 5.38 -1.64 -24.70
C SER A 215 4.46 -2.00 -23.57
N PHE A 216 4.77 -3.07 -22.88
CA PHE A 216 4.20 -3.40 -21.58
C PHE A 216 5.26 -3.98 -20.65
N SER A 217 4.98 -3.98 -19.37
CA SER A 217 5.78 -4.68 -18.37
C SER A 217 4.96 -5.72 -17.64
N PHE A 218 5.66 -6.78 -17.24
CA PHE A 218 5.20 -7.74 -16.26
C PHE A 218 6.01 -7.57 -14.99
N GLY A 219 5.30 -7.41 -13.87
CA GLY A 219 5.89 -7.53 -12.54
C GLY A 219 5.43 -8.85 -11.93
N PHE A 220 6.35 -9.63 -11.35
CA PHE A 220 6.00 -10.87 -10.68
C PHE A 220 6.71 -11.00 -9.34
N HIS A 221 6.01 -11.58 -8.39
CA HIS A 221 6.52 -11.82 -7.04
C HIS A 221 5.89 -13.07 -6.42
N VAL A 222 6.56 -13.58 -5.40
CA VAL A 222 6.01 -14.66 -4.58
C VAL A 222 4.95 -14.08 -3.65
N ALA A 223 3.73 -14.63 -3.67
CA ALA A 223 2.62 -14.16 -2.87
C ALA A 223 2.82 -14.39 -1.35
N ARG A 224 3.53 -15.48 -1.00
CA ARG A 224 3.78 -15.87 0.39
C ARG A 224 5.28 -16.09 0.64
N PRO A 225 6.11 -15.02 0.67
CA PRO A 225 7.54 -15.16 0.89
C PRO A 225 7.82 -15.79 2.25
N GLN A 226 8.81 -16.68 2.31
CA GLN A 226 9.25 -17.35 3.54
C GLN A 226 10.17 -16.47 4.39
N SER A 227 10.87 -15.53 3.77
CA SER A 227 11.74 -14.59 4.46
C SER A 227 10.98 -13.75 5.47
N ARG A 228 11.62 -13.48 6.59
CA ARG A 228 11.09 -12.64 7.67
C ARG A 228 12.12 -11.57 8.02
N GLY A 229 11.63 -10.37 8.18
CA GLY A 229 12.40 -9.24 8.67
C GLY A 229 11.82 -8.69 9.97
N GLU A 230 12.35 -7.58 10.42
CA GLU A 230 11.92 -6.88 11.62
C GLU A 230 11.96 -5.37 11.47
N ILE A 231 11.14 -4.70 12.26
CA ILE A 231 11.17 -3.25 12.48
C ILE A 231 11.76 -3.01 13.87
N ARG A 232 12.81 -2.19 13.95
CA ARG A 232 13.45 -1.81 15.20
C ARG A 232 13.57 -0.30 15.32
N LEU A 233 13.61 0.21 16.55
CA LEU A 233 13.99 1.59 16.82
C LEU A 233 15.46 1.80 16.48
N ARG A 234 15.80 3.01 16.11
CA ARG A 234 17.16 3.47 15.85
C ARG A 234 17.49 4.62 16.78
N SER A 235 18.71 4.64 17.31
CA SER A 235 19.27 5.78 18.07
C SER A 235 19.43 7.02 17.21
#